data_00d90432a5ce015fac2e8b789d8ecb9c
#
_entry.id   00d90432a5ce015fac2e8b789d8ecb9c
#
_cell.length_a   1.000
_cell.length_b   1.000
_cell.length_c   1.000
_cell.angle_alpha   90.00
_cell.angle_beta   90.00
_cell.angle_gamma   90.00
#
_symmetry.space_group_name_H-M   'P 1'
#
loop_
_entity.id
_entity.type
_entity.pdbx_description
1 polymer ?
#
loop_
_entity_poly.entity_id
_entity_poly.type
_entity_poly.pdbx_seq_one_letter_code
_entity_poly.pdbx_strand_id
1 'polypeptide(L)'
;MLLVRGHGGGTDLTGTVFERGEEPPSYKGTPDADAPYVWVCDSFYAVESGGSPIEVDGEEVRIAFESPMPQGFETKKQAVEAAKEHVVTQFVRIGVDSDTVDVEVESAEPTA
;
A
#
# COMPACT_ATOMS: atom_id res chain seq x y z
N MET A 1 -11.44 -2.30 9.70
CA MET A 1 -10.25 -2.11 8.86
C MET A 1 -10.37 -0.86 8.01
N LEU A 2 -9.27 -0.34 7.56
CA LEU A 2 -9.23 0.83 6.69
C LEU A 2 -8.57 0.45 5.38
N LEU A 3 -9.15 0.91 4.28
CA LEU A 3 -8.52 0.79 2.96
C LEU A 3 -7.84 2.11 2.64
N VAL A 4 -6.58 2.05 2.26
CA VAL A 4 -5.81 3.21 1.83
C VAL A 4 -5.51 3.03 0.35
N ARG A 5 -6.10 3.88 -0.47
CA ARG A 5 -6.04 3.77 -1.92
C ARG A 5 -5.33 4.97 -2.51
N GLY A 6 -4.35 4.71 -3.37
CA GLY A 6 -3.65 5.74 -4.11
C GLY A 6 -3.94 5.69 -5.59
N HIS A 7 -4.01 6.84 -6.23
CA HIS A 7 -4.17 6.99 -7.68
C HIS A 7 -3.08 7.92 -8.20
N GLY A 8 -2.41 7.52 -9.23
CA GLY A 8 -1.40 8.36 -9.87
C GLY A 8 -0.97 7.79 -11.21
N GLY A 9 -0.69 8.67 -12.16
CA GLY A 9 -0.21 8.26 -13.47
C GLY A 9 -1.08 7.27 -14.23
N GLY A 10 -2.37 7.20 -13.91
CA GLY A 10 -3.29 6.25 -14.54
C GLY A 10 -3.32 4.87 -13.87
N THR A 11 -2.68 4.70 -12.73
CA THR A 11 -2.65 3.43 -12.01
C THR A 11 -3.10 3.60 -10.56
N ASP A 12 -3.48 2.49 -9.92
CA ASP A 12 -4.00 2.47 -8.56
C ASP A 12 -3.20 1.49 -7.70
N LEU A 13 -3.13 1.80 -6.40
CA LEU A 13 -2.56 0.90 -5.40
C LEU A 13 -3.44 0.97 -4.16
N THR A 14 -3.86 -0.18 -3.64
CA THR A 14 -4.69 -0.27 -2.44
C THR A 14 -4.01 -1.16 -1.41
N GLY A 15 -3.89 -0.65 -0.20
CA GLY A 15 -3.45 -1.43 0.95
C GLY A 15 -4.47 -1.37 2.06
N THR A 16 -4.23 -2.10 3.14
CA THR A 16 -5.18 -2.24 4.24
C THR A 16 -4.50 -2.01 5.58
N VAL A 17 -5.15 -1.24 6.45
CA VAL A 17 -4.80 -1.15 7.87
C VAL A 17 -5.79 -2.02 8.62
N PHE A 18 -5.28 -3.09 9.24
CA PHE A 18 -6.08 -3.98 10.08
C PHE A 18 -6.04 -3.51 11.51
N GLU A 19 -7.19 -3.57 12.18
CA GLU A 19 -7.29 -3.29 13.61
C GLU A 19 -7.14 -4.59 14.41
N ARG A 20 -6.86 -4.47 15.70
CA ARG A 20 -6.74 -5.64 16.58
C ARG A 20 -8.00 -6.51 16.49
N GLY A 21 -7.80 -7.80 16.27
CA GLY A 21 -8.89 -8.76 16.08
C GLY A 21 -9.23 -9.02 14.62
N GLU A 22 -8.73 -8.21 13.70
CA GLU A 22 -8.90 -8.40 12.26
C GLU A 22 -7.61 -8.99 11.69
N GLU A 23 -7.31 -10.24 11.99
CA GLU A 23 -6.07 -10.84 11.55
C GLU A 23 -6.02 -11.07 10.04
N PRO A 24 -4.97 -10.58 9.36
CA PRO A 24 -4.72 -10.94 7.96
C PRO A 24 -4.35 -12.43 7.90
N PRO A 25 -5.11 -13.26 7.18
CA PRO A 25 -4.91 -14.73 7.22
C PRO A 25 -3.52 -15.20 6.83
N SER A 26 -2.81 -14.43 6.01
CA SER A 26 -1.52 -14.83 5.45
C SER A 26 -0.32 -14.39 6.28
N TYR A 27 -0.53 -13.72 7.41
CA TYR A 27 0.56 -13.06 8.15
C TYR A 27 0.77 -13.57 9.56
N LYS A 28 0.40 -14.80 9.81
CA LYS A 28 0.61 -15.42 11.12
C LYS A 28 2.11 -15.61 11.38
N GLY A 29 2.53 -15.26 12.57
CA GLY A 29 3.93 -15.42 13.00
C GLY A 29 4.86 -14.32 12.58
N THR A 30 4.37 -13.20 12.04
CA THR A 30 5.20 -12.02 11.79
C THR A 30 5.49 -11.29 13.10
N PRO A 31 6.64 -10.58 13.20
CA PRO A 31 6.99 -9.87 14.44
C PRO A 31 5.97 -8.86 14.91
N ASP A 32 5.24 -8.23 13.98
CA ASP A 32 4.28 -7.17 14.28
C ASP A 32 2.82 -7.65 14.33
N ALA A 33 2.61 -8.97 14.33
CA ALA A 33 1.25 -9.53 14.31
C ALA A 33 0.41 -9.15 15.54
N ASP A 34 1.07 -8.86 16.67
CA ASP A 34 0.40 -8.50 17.93
C ASP A 34 0.15 -7.00 18.07
N ALA A 35 0.58 -6.20 17.13
CA ALA A 35 0.37 -4.75 17.18
C ALA A 35 -1.12 -4.40 17.09
N PRO A 36 -1.55 -3.29 17.75
CA PRO A 36 -2.96 -2.86 17.67
C PRO A 36 -3.42 -2.55 16.24
N TYR A 37 -2.51 -2.07 15.40
CA TYR A 37 -2.79 -1.74 14.01
C TYR A 37 -1.70 -2.30 13.13
N VAL A 38 -2.08 -2.92 12.03
CA VAL A 38 -1.13 -3.53 11.09
C VAL A 38 -1.40 -3.02 9.68
N TRP A 39 -0.39 -2.44 9.06
CA TRP A 39 -0.42 -1.99 7.66
C TRP A 39 0.11 -3.08 6.74
N VAL A 40 -0.67 -3.41 5.73
CA VAL A 40 -0.31 -4.40 4.71
C VAL A 40 -0.59 -3.81 3.33
N CYS A 41 0.42 -3.78 2.49
CA CYS A 41 0.30 -3.31 1.11
C CYS A 41 1.42 -3.87 0.27
N ASP A 42 1.14 -4.10 -1.00
CA ASP A 42 2.18 -4.44 -1.95
C ASP A 42 3.06 -3.22 -2.24
N SER A 43 4.29 -3.48 -2.60
CA SER A 43 5.21 -2.48 -3.13
C SER A 43 5.45 -2.75 -4.59
N PHE A 44 5.72 -1.72 -5.37
CA PHE A 44 6.14 -1.90 -6.75
C PHE A 44 7.30 -0.94 -7.08
N TYR A 45 8.09 -1.31 -8.08
CA TYR A 45 9.23 -0.52 -8.50
C TYR A 45 9.48 -0.72 -9.99
N ALA A 46 10.10 0.27 -10.61
CA ALA A 46 10.42 0.20 -12.05
C ALA A 46 11.58 -0.77 -12.30
N VAL A 47 11.47 -1.54 -13.35
CA VAL A 47 12.51 -2.47 -13.80
C VAL A 47 12.82 -2.24 -15.27
N GLU A 48 14.06 -2.56 -15.69
CA GLU A 48 14.48 -2.40 -17.08
C GLU A 48 13.97 -3.51 -17.99
N SER A 49 13.80 -4.70 -17.45
CA SER A 49 13.32 -5.85 -18.21
C SER A 49 12.50 -6.76 -17.30
N GLY A 50 11.62 -7.55 -17.91
CA GLY A 50 10.69 -8.39 -17.17
C GLY A 50 9.57 -7.57 -16.57
N GLY A 51 8.92 -8.09 -15.53
CA GLY A 51 7.81 -7.42 -14.87
C GLY A 51 6.58 -7.28 -15.74
N SER A 52 5.69 -6.37 -15.32
CA SER A 52 4.44 -6.07 -16.04
C SER A 52 4.49 -4.68 -16.64
N PRO A 53 4.12 -4.51 -17.92
CA PRO A 53 4.05 -3.17 -18.49
C PRO A 53 2.80 -2.44 -18.00
N ILE A 54 2.98 -1.18 -17.58
CA ILE A 54 1.89 -0.28 -17.28
C ILE A 54 2.15 1.06 -17.97
N GLU A 55 1.12 1.84 -18.16
CA GLU A 55 1.24 3.17 -18.70
C GLU A 55 1.22 4.18 -17.57
N VAL A 56 2.27 5.00 -17.47
CA VAL A 56 2.39 6.06 -16.48
C VAL A 56 2.56 7.38 -17.22
N ASP A 57 1.57 8.26 -17.10
CA ASP A 57 1.57 9.58 -17.78
C ASP A 57 1.85 9.48 -19.28
N GLY A 58 1.30 8.45 -19.92
CA GLY A 58 1.46 8.25 -21.37
C GLY A 58 2.74 7.50 -21.79
N GLU A 59 3.57 7.11 -20.84
CA GLU A 59 4.79 6.36 -21.12
C GLU A 59 4.69 4.94 -20.57
N GLU A 60 5.20 3.98 -21.32
CA GLU A 60 5.25 2.59 -20.85
C GLU A 60 6.36 2.42 -19.83
N VAL A 61 6.00 1.92 -18.66
CA VAL A 61 6.92 1.61 -17.56
C VAL A 61 6.74 0.15 -17.20
N ARG A 62 7.83 -0.60 -17.06
CA ARG A 62 7.78 -1.97 -16.56
C ARG A 62 7.96 -1.96 -15.06
N ILE A 63 7.06 -2.64 -14.36
CA ILE A 63 7.10 -2.71 -12.90
C ILE A 63 7.15 -4.14 -12.41
N ALA A 64 7.81 -4.31 -11.27
CA ALA A 64 7.80 -5.55 -10.51
C ALA A 64 7.12 -5.31 -9.17
N PHE A 65 6.48 -6.34 -8.64
CA PHE A 65 5.76 -6.27 -7.36
C PHE A 65 6.53 -7.04 -6.29
N GLU A 66 6.47 -6.52 -5.07
CA GLU A 66 6.93 -7.18 -3.86
C GLU A 66 5.83 -7.16 -2.83
N SER A 67 5.79 -8.19 -1.98
CA SER A 67 4.88 -8.23 -0.83
C SER A 67 5.72 -8.03 0.44
N PRO A 68 5.91 -6.78 0.88
CA PRO A 68 6.70 -6.52 2.07
C PRO A 68 6.00 -7.06 3.32
N MET A 69 6.78 -7.28 4.38
CA MET A 69 6.22 -7.75 5.63
C MET A 69 5.28 -6.71 6.23
N PRO A 70 4.22 -7.16 6.89
CA PRO A 70 3.31 -6.25 7.58
C PRO A 70 4.05 -5.40 8.61
N GLN A 71 3.61 -4.16 8.78
CA GLN A 71 4.18 -3.23 9.74
C GLN A 71 3.17 -2.92 10.83
N GLY A 72 3.59 -3.05 12.09
CA GLY A 72 2.75 -2.79 13.25
C GLY A 72 2.89 -1.36 13.76
N PHE A 73 1.78 -0.81 14.27
CA PHE A 73 1.72 0.54 14.84
C PHE A 73 0.90 0.54 16.12
N GLU A 74 1.23 1.46 17.02
CA GLU A 74 0.56 1.61 18.31
C GLU A 74 -0.77 2.36 18.19
N THR A 75 -0.87 3.30 17.25
CA THR A 75 -2.06 4.11 17.08
C THR A 75 -2.54 4.08 15.63
N LYS A 76 -3.85 4.28 15.46
CA LYS A 76 -4.49 4.38 14.14
C LYS A 76 -3.87 5.52 13.32
N LYS A 77 -3.63 6.66 13.95
CA LYS A 77 -3.03 7.82 13.29
C LYS A 77 -1.65 7.49 12.71
N GLN A 78 -0.80 6.82 13.48
CA GLN A 78 0.52 6.40 13.03
C GLN A 78 0.42 5.44 11.84
N ALA A 79 -0.50 4.47 11.90
CA ALA A 79 -0.71 3.51 10.83
C ALA A 79 -1.18 4.20 9.55
N VAL A 80 -2.13 5.12 9.65
CA VAL A 80 -2.67 5.85 8.49
C VAL A 80 -1.61 6.75 7.87
N GLU A 81 -0.85 7.48 8.67
CA GLU A 81 0.23 8.33 8.16
C GLU A 81 1.30 7.52 7.43
N ALA A 82 1.72 6.41 8.01
CA ALA A 82 2.69 5.51 7.38
C ALA A 82 2.13 4.90 6.09
N ALA A 83 0.85 4.53 6.09
CA ALA A 83 0.18 3.99 4.92
C ALA A 83 0.14 4.99 3.76
N LYS A 84 -0.22 6.24 4.04
CA LYS A 84 -0.23 7.30 3.02
C LYS A 84 1.16 7.54 2.45
N GLU A 85 2.16 7.61 3.31
CA GLU A 85 3.55 7.80 2.89
C GLU A 85 4.03 6.63 2.04
N HIS A 86 3.73 5.40 2.45
CA HIS A 86 4.08 4.20 1.70
C HIS A 86 3.49 4.24 0.29
N VAL A 87 2.18 4.52 0.18
CA VAL A 87 1.48 4.57 -1.11
C VAL A 87 2.09 5.63 -2.02
N VAL A 88 2.30 6.85 -1.53
CA VAL A 88 2.92 7.91 -2.33
C VAL A 88 4.32 7.51 -2.79
N THR A 89 5.11 6.91 -1.91
CA THR A 89 6.47 6.47 -2.22
C THR A 89 6.48 5.48 -3.39
N GLN A 90 5.53 4.54 -3.43
CA GLN A 90 5.46 3.57 -4.52
C GLN A 90 5.25 4.26 -5.88
N PHE A 91 4.37 5.24 -5.93
CA PHE A 91 4.14 5.99 -7.17
C PHE A 91 5.35 6.81 -7.60
N VAL A 92 6.05 7.44 -6.64
CA VAL A 92 7.27 8.18 -6.93
C VAL A 92 8.34 7.26 -7.51
N ARG A 93 8.45 6.03 -7.02
CA ARG A 93 9.43 5.04 -7.50
C ARG A 93 9.23 4.65 -8.96
N ILE A 94 8.05 4.82 -9.51
CA ILE A 94 7.76 4.52 -10.92
C ILE A 94 7.65 5.78 -11.78
N GLY A 95 8.04 6.93 -11.25
CA GLY A 95 8.12 8.17 -12.01
C GLY A 95 6.89 9.08 -11.92
N VAL A 96 5.93 8.77 -11.05
CA VAL A 96 4.77 9.64 -10.84
C VAL A 96 5.16 10.76 -9.89
N ASP A 97 4.76 11.98 -10.22
CA ASP A 97 5.01 13.14 -9.37
C ASP A 97 4.16 13.02 -8.09
N SER A 98 4.81 13.18 -6.93
CA SER A 98 4.12 13.07 -5.63
C SER A 98 2.93 14.01 -5.49
N ASP A 99 3.00 15.19 -6.09
CA ASP A 99 1.92 16.18 -6.05
C ASP A 99 0.67 15.74 -6.82
N THR A 100 0.80 14.78 -7.73
CA THR A 100 -0.29 14.28 -8.55
C THR A 100 -0.90 12.99 -8.01
N VAL A 101 -0.33 12.44 -6.92
CA VAL A 101 -0.86 11.23 -6.30
C VAL A 101 -1.99 11.58 -5.35
N ASP A 102 -3.19 11.04 -5.64
CA ASP A 102 -4.33 11.18 -4.74
C ASP A 102 -4.41 9.98 -3.83
N VAL A 103 -4.54 10.23 -2.53
CA VAL A 103 -4.66 9.16 -1.53
C VAL A 103 -5.99 9.31 -0.80
N GLU A 104 -6.78 8.24 -0.81
CA GLU A 104 -8.05 8.17 -0.10
C GLU A 104 -8.00 7.11 0.97
N VAL A 105 -8.64 7.39 2.10
CA VAL A 105 -8.78 6.43 3.20
C VAL A 105 -10.26 6.17 3.41
N GLU A 106 -10.66 4.90 3.31
CA GLU A 106 -12.04 4.47 3.52
C GLU A 106 -12.13 3.48 4.65
N SER A 107 -13.12 3.65 5.50
CA SER A 107 -13.45 2.64 6.49
C SER A 107 -14.21 1.51 5.81
N ALA A 108 -13.68 0.29 5.92
CA ALA A 108 -14.34 -0.91 5.43
C ALA A 108 -14.66 -1.80 6.62
N GLU A 109 -15.94 -1.94 6.94
CA GLU A 109 -16.34 -2.87 7.99
C GLU A 109 -16.49 -4.26 7.38
N PRO A 110 -15.95 -5.29 8.04
CA PRO A 110 -16.21 -6.65 7.59
C PRO A 110 -17.70 -6.90 7.70
N THR A 111 -18.33 -7.23 6.59
CA THR A 111 -19.73 -7.67 6.58
C THR A 111 -19.83 -8.96 7.37
N ALA A 112 -20.55 -8.87 8.43
CA ALA A 112 -20.82 -10.05 9.22
C ALA A 112 -21.62 -11.05 8.37
#